data_98830b952c8a66533b7c6911d5f3f482
#
_entry.id   98830b952c8a66533b7c6911d5f3f482
#
_cell.length_a   1.000
_cell.length_b   1.000
_cell.length_c   1.000
_cell.angle_alpha   90.00
_cell.angle_beta   90.00
_cell.angle_gamma   90.00
#
_symmetry.space_group_name_H-M   'P 1'
#
loop_
_entity.id
_entity.type
_entity.pdbx_description
1 polymer ?
#
loop_
_entity_poly.entity_id
_entity_poly.type
_entity_poly.pdbx_seq_one_letter_code
_entity_poly.pdbx_strand_id
1 'polypeptide(L)'
;MSKHILIVEDNELNLKLFKDLLSAHGYQTTEVTEGIKAYDTIKETRPDLIIMDIQLPEVSGIDVTKRLKADPELKSIPVIAVTAFAMKNDEEKILNAGCEAYISKPIQIGTFLETINRFLNDGNAG
;
A
#
# COMPACT_ATOMS: atom_id res chain seq x y z
N MET A 1 15.14 -4.79 -13.63
CA MET A 1 14.40 -3.53 -13.62
C MET A 1 13.79 -3.28 -12.24
N SER A 2 13.74 -2.00 -11.86
CA SER A 2 13.21 -1.65 -10.56
C SER A 2 11.69 -1.80 -10.50
N LYS A 3 11.21 -2.34 -9.41
CA LYS A 3 9.77 -2.38 -9.15
C LYS A 3 9.31 -1.02 -8.67
N HIS A 4 8.10 -0.67 -8.99
CA HIS A 4 7.51 0.62 -8.65
C HIS A 4 6.45 0.44 -7.57
N ILE A 5 6.60 1.15 -6.47
CA ILE A 5 5.68 1.10 -5.33
C ILE A 5 5.05 2.47 -5.15
N LEU A 6 3.73 2.51 -5.09
CA LEU A 6 3.01 3.74 -4.82
C LEU A 6 2.59 3.75 -3.36
N ILE A 7 2.86 4.85 -2.68
CA ILE A 7 2.59 5.00 -1.25
C ILE A 7 1.49 6.04 -1.05
N VAL A 8 0.41 5.65 -0.39
CA VAL A 8 -0.66 6.58 -0.03
C VAL A 8 -0.60 6.77 1.47
N GLU A 9 -0.11 7.92 1.91
CA GLU A 9 0.13 8.22 3.32
C GLU A 9 0.10 9.74 3.52
N ASP A 10 -0.69 10.21 4.47
CA ASP A 10 -0.80 11.64 4.74
C ASP A 10 0.19 12.15 5.78
N ASN A 11 0.76 11.27 6.58
CA ASN A 11 1.74 11.64 7.61
C ASN A 11 3.13 11.73 6.97
N GLU A 12 3.72 12.92 6.99
CA GLU A 12 5.00 13.17 6.34
C GLU A 12 6.15 12.32 6.89
N LEU A 13 6.16 12.06 8.20
CA LEU A 13 7.23 11.25 8.81
C LEU A 13 7.13 9.79 8.37
N ASN A 14 5.93 9.25 8.34
CA ASN A 14 5.72 7.89 7.87
C ASN A 14 6.03 7.77 6.38
N LEU A 15 5.60 8.74 5.61
CA LEU A 15 5.86 8.76 4.17
C LEU A 15 7.36 8.75 3.88
N LYS A 16 8.11 9.59 4.60
CA LYS A 16 9.57 9.65 4.45
C LYS A 16 10.21 8.32 4.83
N LEU A 17 9.75 7.72 5.92
CA LEU A 17 10.27 6.43 6.36
C LEU A 17 10.08 5.37 5.29
N PHE A 18 8.87 5.24 4.76
CA PHE A 18 8.58 4.26 3.72
C PHE A 18 9.42 4.51 2.47
N LYS A 19 9.46 5.76 2.04
CA LYS A 19 10.20 6.14 0.85
C LYS A 19 11.69 5.81 0.99
N ASP A 20 12.29 6.20 2.13
CA ASP A 20 13.71 5.96 2.36
C ASP A 20 14.04 4.47 2.41
N LEU A 21 13.22 3.69 3.11
CA LEU A 21 13.41 2.24 3.21
C LEU A 21 13.32 1.57 1.83
N LEU A 22 12.32 1.93 1.06
CA LEU A 22 12.09 1.31 -0.24
C LEU A 22 13.16 1.73 -1.25
N SER A 23 13.53 3.00 -1.24
CA SER A 23 14.58 3.49 -2.13
C SER A 23 15.93 2.82 -1.83
N ALA A 24 16.22 2.63 -0.55
CA ALA A 24 17.46 1.96 -0.14
C ALA A 24 17.53 0.50 -0.63
N HIS A 25 16.38 -0.11 -0.90
CA HIS A 25 16.30 -1.48 -1.39
C HIS A 25 16.08 -1.57 -2.90
N GLY A 26 16.25 -0.45 -3.60
CA GLY A 26 16.21 -0.44 -5.06
C GLY A 26 14.83 -0.29 -5.69
N TYR A 27 13.82 0.01 -4.90
CA TYR A 27 12.47 0.24 -5.43
C TYR A 27 12.27 1.70 -5.82
N GLN A 28 11.50 1.93 -6.87
CA GLN A 28 11.06 3.27 -7.24
C GLN A 28 9.77 3.56 -6.48
N THR A 29 9.58 4.81 -6.08
CA THR A 29 8.40 5.19 -5.30
C THR A 29 7.68 6.37 -5.91
N THR A 30 6.36 6.38 -5.76
CA THR A 30 5.51 7.53 -6.04
C THR A 30 4.71 7.77 -4.77
N GLU A 31 4.63 9.02 -4.33
CA GLU A 31 3.95 9.37 -3.08
C GLU A 31 2.65 10.11 -3.36
N VAL A 32 1.59 9.71 -2.67
CA VAL A 32 0.29 10.37 -2.70
C VAL A 32 -0.10 10.67 -1.27
N THR A 33 -0.36 11.93 -0.97
CA THR A 33 -0.69 12.35 0.39
C THR A 33 -2.19 12.50 0.63
N GLU A 34 -2.99 12.45 -0.42
CA GLU A 34 -4.44 12.61 -0.33
C GLU A 34 -5.17 11.42 -0.93
N GLY A 35 -6.06 10.82 -0.14
CA GLY A 35 -6.82 9.65 -0.59
C GLY A 35 -7.66 9.93 -1.83
N ILE A 36 -8.17 11.15 -1.95
CA ILE A 36 -8.99 11.55 -3.10
C ILE A 36 -8.22 11.42 -4.41
N LYS A 37 -6.92 11.69 -4.38
CA LYS A 37 -6.08 11.64 -5.57
C LYS A 37 -5.49 10.26 -5.85
N ALA A 38 -5.61 9.35 -4.90
CA ALA A 38 -4.95 8.05 -4.98
C ALA A 38 -5.40 7.23 -6.20
N TYR A 39 -6.70 7.11 -6.40
CA TYR A 39 -7.23 6.30 -7.48
C TYR A 39 -6.70 6.76 -8.85
N ASP A 40 -6.80 8.05 -9.13
CA ASP A 40 -6.36 8.58 -10.41
C ASP A 40 -4.86 8.43 -10.61
N THR A 41 -4.08 8.66 -9.56
CA THR A 41 -2.63 8.50 -9.63
C THR A 41 -2.24 7.05 -9.87
N ILE A 42 -2.92 6.12 -9.22
CA ILE A 42 -2.69 4.68 -9.42
C ILE A 42 -3.03 4.28 -10.85
N LYS A 43 -4.12 4.80 -11.38
CA LYS A 43 -4.54 4.50 -12.73
C LYS A 43 -3.53 5.01 -13.76
N GLU A 44 -2.95 6.18 -13.52
CA GLU A 44 -1.91 6.74 -14.36
C GLU A 44 -0.59 5.98 -14.30
N THR A 45 -0.14 5.68 -13.08
CA THR A 45 1.20 5.13 -12.87
C THR A 45 1.27 3.61 -12.97
N ARG A 46 0.17 2.94 -12.63
CA ARG A 46 0.09 1.46 -12.60
C ARG A 46 1.28 0.84 -11.89
N PRO A 47 1.42 1.08 -10.58
CA PRO A 47 2.54 0.56 -9.82
C PRO A 47 2.48 -0.96 -9.69
N ASP A 48 3.58 -1.55 -9.27
CA ASP A 48 3.66 -2.99 -9.03
C ASP A 48 3.05 -3.37 -7.68
N LEU A 49 2.99 -2.43 -6.76
CA LEU A 49 2.45 -2.65 -5.42
C LEU A 49 2.00 -1.31 -4.83
N ILE A 50 0.98 -1.34 -4.00
CA ILE A 50 0.46 -0.14 -3.33
C ILE A 50 0.56 -0.33 -1.83
N ILE A 51 1.11 0.68 -1.15
CA ILE A 51 1.07 0.76 0.31
C ILE A 51 -0.01 1.77 0.65
N MET A 52 -1.05 1.32 1.34
CA MET A 52 -2.25 2.12 1.58
C MET A 52 -2.47 2.35 3.07
N ASP A 53 -2.36 3.61 3.49
CA ASP A 53 -2.76 3.98 4.84
C ASP A 53 -4.29 3.92 4.91
N ILE A 54 -4.80 3.20 5.89
CA ILE A 54 -6.24 3.06 6.07
C ILE A 54 -6.85 4.33 6.65
N GLN A 55 -6.08 5.06 7.45
CA GLN A 55 -6.57 6.22 8.19
C GLN A 55 -6.24 7.54 7.50
N LEU A 56 -6.81 7.71 6.32
CA LEU A 56 -6.62 8.95 5.57
C LEU A 56 -7.73 9.94 5.91
N PRO A 57 -7.43 11.24 5.90
CA PRO A 57 -8.49 12.24 6.03
C PRO A 57 -9.41 12.21 4.81
N GLU A 58 -10.64 12.59 4.98
CA GLU A 58 -11.66 12.68 3.94
C GLU A 58 -12.09 11.34 3.33
N VAL A 59 -11.16 10.50 2.89
CA VAL A 59 -11.46 9.22 2.24
C VAL A 59 -10.68 8.12 2.93
N SER A 60 -11.36 7.07 3.35
CA SER A 60 -10.70 5.92 3.97
C SER A 60 -9.89 5.13 2.94
N GLY A 61 -8.72 4.61 3.35
CA GLY A 61 -7.95 3.71 2.51
C GLY A 61 -8.74 2.46 2.12
N ILE A 62 -9.69 2.05 2.95
CA ILE A 62 -10.57 0.93 2.65
C ILE A 62 -11.43 1.25 1.43
N ASP A 63 -11.99 2.46 1.37
CA ASP A 63 -12.83 2.87 0.26
C ASP A 63 -12.04 2.97 -1.04
N VAL A 64 -10.81 3.50 -0.96
CA VAL A 64 -9.92 3.57 -2.13
C VAL A 64 -9.62 2.15 -2.62
N THR A 65 -9.32 1.23 -1.70
CA THR A 65 -9.03 -0.15 -2.05
C THR A 65 -10.21 -0.83 -2.73
N LYS A 66 -11.42 -0.65 -2.20
CA LYS A 66 -12.61 -1.22 -2.81
C LYS A 66 -12.78 -0.73 -4.24
N ARG A 67 -12.54 0.55 -4.46
CA ARG A 67 -12.64 1.12 -5.80
C ARG A 67 -11.60 0.54 -6.75
N LEU A 68 -10.37 0.35 -6.26
CA LEU A 68 -9.31 -0.27 -7.06
C LEU A 68 -9.65 -1.70 -7.43
N LYS A 69 -10.17 -2.47 -6.47
CA LYS A 69 -10.48 -3.88 -6.70
C LYS A 69 -11.73 -4.08 -7.56
N ALA A 70 -12.53 -3.04 -7.72
CA ALA A 70 -13.67 -3.06 -8.63
C ALA A 70 -13.27 -2.72 -10.07
N ASP A 71 -12.06 -2.20 -10.27
CA ASP A 71 -11.56 -1.84 -11.60
C ASP A 71 -10.82 -3.01 -12.22
N PRO A 72 -11.28 -3.57 -13.34
CA PRO A 72 -10.61 -4.73 -13.97
C PRO A 72 -9.15 -4.50 -14.32
N GLU A 73 -8.75 -3.25 -14.59
CA GLU A 73 -7.38 -2.93 -14.94
C GLU A 73 -6.45 -2.84 -13.73
N LEU A 74 -7.01 -2.56 -12.54
CA LEU A 74 -6.23 -2.27 -11.35
C LEU A 74 -6.33 -3.34 -10.27
N LYS A 75 -7.33 -4.20 -10.35
CA LYS A 75 -7.60 -5.18 -9.29
C LYS A 75 -6.47 -6.17 -9.02
N SER A 76 -5.60 -6.38 -9.98
CA SER A 76 -4.48 -7.32 -9.83
C SER A 76 -3.28 -6.73 -9.08
N ILE A 77 -3.25 -5.41 -8.88
CA ILE A 77 -2.16 -4.77 -8.17
C ILE A 77 -2.30 -5.06 -6.67
N PRO A 78 -1.29 -5.66 -6.02
CA PRO A 78 -1.36 -5.95 -4.59
C PRO A 78 -1.46 -4.66 -3.77
N VAL A 79 -2.37 -4.66 -2.79
CA VAL A 79 -2.53 -3.54 -1.85
C VAL A 79 -2.18 -4.05 -0.46
N ILE A 80 -1.21 -3.42 0.16
CA ILE A 80 -0.82 -3.72 1.53
C ILE A 80 -1.28 -2.56 2.40
N ALA A 81 -2.20 -2.84 3.31
CA ALA A 81 -2.73 -1.82 4.21
C ALA A 81 -1.76 -1.55 5.35
N VAL A 82 -1.69 -0.29 5.77
CA VAL A 82 -0.93 0.12 6.95
C VAL A 82 -1.91 0.79 7.89
N THR A 83 -1.95 0.35 9.16
CA THR A 83 -2.96 0.85 10.09
C THR A 83 -2.43 0.89 11.52
N ALA A 84 -2.84 1.92 12.28
CA ALA A 84 -2.57 2.00 13.70
C ALA A 84 -3.56 1.16 14.51
N PHE A 85 -4.66 0.75 13.88
CA PHE A 85 -5.71 -0.03 14.53
C PHE A 85 -5.71 -1.44 13.97
N ALA A 86 -5.11 -2.37 14.72
CA ALA A 86 -5.03 -3.77 14.31
C ALA A 86 -5.97 -4.63 15.15
N MET A 87 -7.18 -4.16 15.37
CA MET A 87 -8.19 -4.95 16.07
C MET A 87 -8.81 -5.94 15.09
N LYS A 88 -9.32 -7.04 15.63
CA LYS A 88 -9.83 -8.13 14.80
C LYS A 88 -10.87 -7.68 13.76
N ASN A 89 -11.78 -6.79 14.16
CA ASN A 89 -12.79 -6.29 13.24
C ASN A 89 -12.20 -5.47 12.11
N ASP A 90 -11.11 -4.74 12.40
CA ASP A 90 -10.45 -3.93 11.40
C ASP A 90 -9.72 -4.79 10.38
N GLU A 91 -9.11 -5.90 10.84
CA GLU A 91 -8.47 -6.84 9.95
C GLU A 91 -9.45 -7.41 8.93
N GLU A 92 -10.64 -7.80 9.39
CA GLU A 92 -11.68 -8.33 8.51
C GLU A 92 -12.10 -7.30 7.48
N LYS A 93 -12.29 -6.05 7.88
CA LYS A 93 -12.66 -4.98 6.96
C LYS A 93 -11.59 -4.74 5.89
N ILE A 94 -10.35 -4.76 6.32
CA ILE A 94 -9.21 -4.55 5.42
C ILE A 94 -9.12 -5.67 4.39
N LEU A 95 -9.19 -6.91 4.84
CA LEU A 95 -9.10 -8.06 3.94
C LEU A 95 -10.33 -8.17 3.04
N ASN A 96 -11.51 -7.87 3.56
CA ASN A 96 -12.73 -7.90 2.76
C ASN A 96 -12.76 -6.80 1.70
N ALA A 97 -12.05 -5.70 1.93
CA ALA A 97 -11.93 -4.66 0.92
C ALA A 97 -11.05 -5.08 -0.27
N GLY A 98 -10.25 -6.12 -0.08
CA GLY A 98 -9.38 -6.65 -1.12
C GLY A 98 -7.89 -6.47 -0.88
N CYS A 99 -7.49 -5.97 0.30
CA CYS A 99 -6.07 -5.88 0.63
C CYS A 99 -5.48 -7.28 0.77
N GLU A 100 -4.31 -7.48 0.21
CA GLU A 100 -3.63 -8.77 0.26
C GLU A 100 -2.96 -9.02 1.60
N ALA A 101 -2.60 -7.95 2.32
CA ALA A 101 -1.97 -8.05 3.63
C ALA A 101 -2.17 -6.74 4.38
N TYR A 102 -1.83 -6.72 5.65
CA TYR A 102 -1.81 -5.48 6.42
C TYR A 102 -0.60 -5.45 7.35
N ILE A 103 -0.17 -4.26 7.71
CA ILE A 103 0.96 -4.04 8.60
C ILE A 103 0.51 -3.05 9.67
N SER A 104 0.75 -3.38 10.94
CA SER A 104 0.38 -2.52 12.06
C SER A 104 1.43 -1.45 12.30
N LYS A 105 0.98 -0.25 12.65
CA LYS A 105 1.88 0.79 13.14
C LYS A 105 2.10 0.61 14.65
N PRO A 106 3.28 0.92 15.19
CA PRO A 106 4.46 1.43 14.49
C PRO A 106 5.12 0.37 13.62
N ILE A 107 5.67 0.80 12.50
CA ILE A 107 6.22 -0.11 11.50
C ILE A 107 7.49 -0.77 12.04
N GLN A 108 7.55 -2.10 11.93
CA GLN A 108 8.78 -2.85 12.17
C GLN A 108 9.45 -3.04 10.81
N ILE A 109 10.65 -2.50 10.68
CA ILE A 109 11.35 -2.44 9.41
C ILE A 109 11.49 -3.80 8.75
N GLY A 110 11.92 -4.81 9.51
CA GLY A 110 12.11 -6.15 8.97
C GLY A 110 10.83 -6.76 8.42
N THR A 111 9.74 -6.66 9.19
CA THR A 111 8.43 -7.19 8.79
C THR A 111 7.90 -6.46 7.55
N PHE A 112 8.07 -5.15 7.52
CA PHE A 112 7.64 -4.32 6.40
C PHE A 112 8.33 -4.74 5.11
N LEU A 113 9.66 -4.81 5.13
CA LEU A 113 10.45 -5.17 3.95
C LEU A 113 10.20 -6.61 3.52
N GLU A 114 10.05 -7.53 4.47
CA GLU A 114 9.75 -8.92 4.17
C GLU A 114 8.41 -9.07 3.47
N THR A 115 7.40 -8.36 3.95
CA THR A 115 6.07 -8.40 3.35
C THR A 115 6.10 -7.89 1.91
N ILE A 116 6.76 -6.77 1.69
CA ILE A 116 6.88 -6.19 0.35
C ILE A 116 7.63 -7.12 -0.59
N ASN A 117 8.74 -7.66 -0.12
CA ASN A 117 9.55 -8.57 -0.91
C ASN A 117 8.75 -9.82 -1.31
N ARG A 118 7.93 -10.33 -0.41
CA ARG A 118 7.11 -11.50 -0.67
C ARG A 118 6.16 -11.27 -1.86
N PHE A 119 5.54 -10.09 -1.93
CA PHE A 119 4.60 -9.79 -3.01
C PHE A 119 5.27 -9.42 -4.32
N LEU A 120 6.48 -8.86 -4.28
CA LEU A 120 7.15 -8.39 -5.49
C LEU A 120 8.14 -9.38 -6.07
N ASN A 121 8.73 -10.23 -5.25
CA ASN A 121 9.78 -11.14 -5.71
C ASN A 121 9.38 -12.60 -5.67
N ASP A 122 8.78 -13.06 -4.58
CA ASP A 122 8.40 -14.47 -4.44
C ASP A 122 7.34 -14.88 -5.46
N GLY A 123 6.41 -13.99 -5.76
CA GLY A 123 5.39 -14.25 -6.76
C GLY A 123 5.96 -14.46 -8.17
N ASN A 124 7.13 -13.90 -8.43
CA ASN A 124 7.78 -14.01 -9.72
C ASN A 124 8.66 -15.24 -9.82
N ALA A 125 9.02 -15.82 -8.71
CA ALA A 125 9.84 -17.02 -8.67
C ALA A 125 9.04 -18.30 -8.89
N GLY A 126 7.74 -18.17 -8.70
CA GLY A 126 6.85 -19.32 -8.83
C GLY A 126 6.56 -19.76 -10.24
#